data_9cb2cee8a416eda78f27dd3f70129a8a
#
_entry.id   9cb2cee8a416eda78f27dd3f70129a8a
#
_cell.length_a   1.000
_cell.length_b   1.000
_cell.length_c   1.000
_cell.angle_alpha   90.00
_cell.angle_beta   90.00
_cell.angle_gamma   90.00
#
_symmetry.space_group_name_H-M   'P 1'
#
loop_
_entity.id
_entity.type
_entity.pdbx_description
1 polymer ?
#
loop_
_entity_poly.entity_id
_entity_poly.type
_entity_poly.pdbx_seq_one_letter_code
_entity_poly.pdbx_strand_id
1 'polypeptide(L)'
;MTAENPPDDANRTRTDAPTETQYPDDVLVTPDWVDERLDQFTADEPDLRILEVDVNTAFYETGHAPGAVGVDWRTDLRAADRHDILGPEEMEEFLGSCGITADTTVVVYGDNSNWFAAHLYWQLTYYGHPDVRIMDGGREYWTDNGYPTTTDPVDPPRVEYDGTLDPPARPEVRAYREEVLATLGTDTAFIDVRLPEEFRGEITKPPGIDEGAMRGGHIPGATNVFWAENIRPDGRFKQPDELREVYESRGIERDDD
;
A
#
# COMPACT_ATOMS: atom_id res chain seq x y z
N MET A 1 42.17 33.10 18.19
CA MET A 1 41.48 32.55 17.03
C MET A 1 40.39 31.68 17.59
N THR A 2 39.21 32.28 17.71
CA THR A 2 38.00 31.62 18.23
C THR A 2 37.25 31.07 16.99
N ALA A 3 37.07 29.75 16.94
CA ALA A 3 36.29 29.10 15.91
C ALA A 3 34.79 29.37 16.18
N GLU A 4 34.16 30.06 15.27
CA GLU A 4 32.70 30.20 15.23
C GLU A 4 32.09 28.86 14.81
N ASN A 5 31.15 28.35 15.62
CA ASN A 5 30.25 27.29 15.24
C ASN A 5 29.27 27.81 14.20
N PRO A 6 28.92 27.00 13.15
CA PRO A 6 27.85 27.36 12.25
C PRO A 6 26.49 27.29 12.98
N PRO A 7 25.51 28.13 12.58
CA PRO A 7 24.22 28.16 13.24
C PRO A 7 23.44 26.87 13.02
N ASP A 8 22.81 26.44 14.10
CA ASP A 8 21.84 25.37 14.19
C ASP A 8 20.59 25.71 13.33
N ASP A 9 20.47 25.11 12.16
CA ASP A 9 19.37 25.35 11.21
C ASP A 9 18.20 24.38 11.49
N ALA A 10 17.83 24.25 12.76
CA ALA A 10 16.72 23.44 13.21
C ALA A 10 15.38 24.22 13.20
N ASN A 11 15.08 24.95 12.12
CA ASN A 11 13.76 25.54 11.95
C ASN A 11 13.30 25.48 10.48
N ARG A 12 13.21 24.27 9.92
CA ARG A 12 12.37 24.07 8.74
C ARG A 12 10.94 24.00 9.22
N THR A 13 10.23 25.10 9.03
CA THR A 13 8.77 25.14 9.17
C THR A 13 8.14 24.09 8.26
N ARG A 14 7.58 23.02 8.88
CA ARG A 14 6.57 22.19 8.19
C ARG A 14 5.58 23.15 7.56
N THR A 15 5.34 22.99 6.27
CA THR A 15 4.27 23.73 5.59
C THR A 15 2.96 23.12 6.09
N ASP A 16 2.26 23.85 6.98
CA ASP A 16 0.92 23.52 7.45
C ASP A 16 -0.08 23.54 6.27
N ALA A 17 -0.13 22.45 5.52
CA ALA A 17 -1.28 22.15 4.70
C ALA A 17 -2.28 21.38 5.59
N PRO A 18 -3.59 21.68 5.53
CA PRO A 18 -4.56 20.98 6.36
C PRO A 18 -4.50 19.48 6.11
N THR A 19 -4.22 18.73 7.16
CA THR A 19 -3.96 17.30 7.16
C THR A 19 -5.24 16.49 7.33
N GLU A 20 -6.42 17.12 7.31
CA GLU A 20 -7.67 16.38 7.36
C GLU A 20 -7.93 15.69 6.03
N THR A 21 -7.83 14.36 6.04
CA THR A 21 -8.33 13.55 4.94
C THR A 21 -9.86 13.44 5.09
N GLN A 22 -10.59 13.40 3.97
CA GLN A 22 -12.04 13.10 3.98
C GLN A 22 -12.29 11.58 3.96
N TYR A 23 -11.24 10.80 4.15
CA TYR A 23 -11.29 9.34 4.24
C TYR A 23 -11.57 8.89 5.67
N PRO A 24 -12.20 7.73 5.86
CA PRO A 24 -12.31 7.11 7.17
C PRO A 24 -10.93 6.85 7.79
N ASP A 25 -10.78 7.16 9.09
CA ASP A 25 -9.51 7.00 9.83
C ASP A 25 -9.09 5.53 9.99
N ASP A 26 -10.00 4.59 9.76
CA ASP A 26 -9.76 3.14 9.75
C ASP A 26 -9.27 2.60 8.39
N VAL A 27 -9.10 3.46 7.39
CA VAL A 27 -8.58 3.11 6.06
C VAL A 27 -7.27 3.83 5.77
N LEU A 28 -7.25 5.14 6.00
CA LEU A 28 -6.14 6.00 5.65
C LEU A 28 -5.71 6.84 6.86
N VAL A 29 -4.43 6.75 7.21
CA VAL A 29 -3.83 7.55 8.28
C VAL A 29 -2.85 8.57 7.71
N THR A 30 -2.74 9.72 8.38
CA THR A 30 -1.77 10.74 7.98
C THR A 30 -0.37 10.40 8.45
N PRO A 31 0.71 10.90 7.79
CA PRO A 31 2.06 10.79 8.31
C PRO A 31 2.23 11.37 9.72
N ASP A 32 1.51 12.47 10.05
CA ASP A 32 1.50 13.03 11.40
C ASP A 32 0.92 12.05 12.42
N TRP A 33 -0.16 11.32 12.06
CA TRP A 33 -0.74 10.29 12.91
C TRP A 33 0.27 9.17 13.23
N VAL A 34 1.10 8.79 12.26
CA VAL A 34 2.19 7.80 12.43
C VAL A 34 3.31 8.37 13.29
N ASP A 35 3.78 9.59 13.00
CA ASP A 35 4.86 10.27 13.74
C ASP A 35 4.53 10.41 15.24
N GLU A 36 3.30 10.77 15.58
CA GLU A 36 2.83 10.87 16.96
C GLU A 36 2.81 9.54 17.71
N ARG A 37 2.95 8.40 17.01
CA ARG A 37 2.85 7.04 17.56
C ARG A 37 4.10 6.19 17.36
N LEU A 38 5.21 6.79 16.98
CA LEU A 38 6.47 6.06 16.75
C LEU A 38 6.90 5.21 17.95
N ASP A 39 6.69 5.70 19.19
CA ASP A 39 6.99 4.93 20.40
C ASP A 39 6.16 3.63 20.50
N GLN A 40 4.95 3.61 19.94
CA GLN A 40 4.08 2.43 19.93
C GLN A 40 4.54 1.41 18.86
N PHE A 41 5.01 1.87 17.70
CA PHE A 41 5.55 1.00 16.67
C PHE A 41 6.90 0.37 17.03
N THR A 42 7.65 0.99 17.95
CA THR A 42 8.97 0.52 18.39
C THR A 42 8.91 -0.28 19.69
N ALA A 43 7.73 -0.50 20.27
CA ALA A 43 7.55 -1.30 21.49
C ALA A 43 7.80 -2.80 21.22
N ASP A 44 8.23 -3.54 22.25
CA ASP A 44 8.52 -4.98 22.15
C ASP A 44 7.26 -5.82 21.83
N GLU A 45 6.12 -5.44 22.41
CA GLU A 45 4.80 -6.07 22.20
C GLU A 45 3.81 -4.99 21.74
N PRO A 46 3.87 -4.52 20.48
CA PRO A 46 3.10 -3.39 20.05
C PRO A 46 1.66 -3.79 19.66
N ASP A 47 0.70 -2.95 20.09
CA ASP A 47 -0.67 -2.97 19.54
C ASP A 47 -0.71 -2.43 18.10
N LEU A 48 0.37 -1.77 17.67
CA LEU A 48 0.55 -1.20 16.34
C LEU A 48 1.79 -1.81 15.66
N ARG A 49 1.68 -2.15 14.39
CA ARG A 49 2.80 -2.57 13.55
C ARG A 49 2.80 -1.75 12.26
N ILE A 50 3.96 -1.30 11.81
CA ILE A 50 4.11 -0.63 10.52
C ILE A 50 4.98 -1.46 9.60
N LEU A 51 4.54 -1.65 8.34
CA LEU A 51 5.23 -2.42 7.32
C LEU A 51 5.58 -1.52 6.13
N GLU A 52 6.85 -1.57 5.69
CA GLU A 52 7.30 -0.90 4.46
C GLU A 52 7.36 -1.89 3.32
N VAL A 53 6.57 -1.65 2.27
CA VAL A 53 6.45 -2.53 1.10
C VAL A 53 6.87 -1.78 -0.15
N ASP A 54 8.15 -1.88 -0.50
CA ASP A 54 8.74 -1.14 -1.60
C ASP A 54 8.81 -1.94 -2.90
N VAL A 55 8.67 -1.27 -4.04
CA VAL A 55 9.07 -1.79 -5.36
C VAL A 55 10.58 -2.02 -5.39
N ASN A 56 11.33 -1.06 -4.86
CA ASN A 56 12.76 -1.17 -4.68
C ASN A 56 13.13 -1.38 -3.22
N THR A 57 13.20 -2.62 -2.81
CA THR A 57 13.49 -3.03 -1.42
C THR A 57 14.80 -2.49 -0.86
N ALA A 58 15.75 -2.04 -1.70
CA ALA A 58 16.98 -1.40 -1.24
C ALA A 58 16.73 -0.03 -0.58
N PHE A 59 15.58 0.58 -0.78
CA PHE A 59 15.25 1.85 -0.12
C PHE A 59 15.10 1.69 1.39
N TYR A 60 14.56 0.59 1.87
CA TYR A 60 14.46 0.29 3.30
C TYR A 60 15.80 0.46 4.03
N GLU A 61 16.89 -0.06 3.45
CA GLU A 61 18.24 0.03 4.02
C GLU A 61 18.79 1.48 4.03
N THR A 62 18.28 2.36 3.18
CA THR A 62 18.73 3.76 3.12
C THR A 62 18.04 4.66 4.15
N GLY A 63 17.00 4.15 4.79
CA GLY A 63 16.24 4.80 5.84
C GLY A 63 14.74 4.51 5.71
N HIS A 64 14.12 4.10 6.79
CA HIS A 64 12.69 3.76 6.91
C HIS A 64 12.09 4.42 8.16
N ALA A 65 10.77 4.43 8.29
CA ALA A 65 10.12 4.93 9.48
C ALA A 65 10.52 4.08 10.71
N PRO A 66 10.84 4.68 11.87
CA PRO A 66 11.20 3.92 13.06
C PRO A 66 10.14 2.87 13.42
N GLY A 67 10.56 1.63 13.61
CA GLY A 67 9.68 0.50 13.89
C GLY A 67 9.12 -0.21 12.64
N ALA A 68 9.40 0.29 11.43
CA ALA A 68 8.91 -0.34 10.21
C ALA A 68 9.64 -1.66 9.92
N VAL A 69 8.88 -2.71 9.66
CA VAL A 69 9.37 -4.00 9.16
C VAL A 69 9.40 -3.93 7.63
N GLY A 70 10.56 -4.21 7.03
CA GLY A 70 10.70 -4.25 5.57
C GLY A 70 10.10 -5.53 4.98
N VAL A 71 9.35 -5.38 3.89
CA VAL A 71 8.65 -6.47 3.20
C VAL A 71 9.06 -6.48 1.72
N ASP A 72 9.58 -7.58 1.24
CA ASP A 72 9.81 -7.80 -0.20
C ASP A 72 8.56 -8.44 -0.83
N TRP A 73 7.79 -7.64 -1.57
CA TRP A 73 6.56 -8.10 -2.20
C TRP A 73 6.74 -9.33 -3.12
N ARG A 74 7.97 -9.54 -3.65
CA ARG A 74 8.27 -10.66 -4.57
C ARG A 74 8.40 -11.99 -3.85
N THR A 75 8.92 -11.96 -2.62
CA THR A 75 9.21 -13.16 -1.83
C THR A 75 8.23 -13.38 -0.69
N ASP A 76 7.71 -12.28 -0.11
CA ASP A 76 6.97 -12.33 1.13
C ASP A 76 5.44 -12.25 0.92
N LEU A 77 4.97 -11.77 -0.24
CA LEU A 77 3.54 -11.56 -0.51
C LEU A 77 2.97 -12.43 -1.64
N ARG A 78 3.73 -13.44 -2.10
CA ARG A 78 3.34 -14.28 -3.24
C ARG A 78 3.51 -15.75 -2.90
N ALA A 79 2.57 -16.57 -3.37
CA ALA A 79 2.70 -18.02 -3.30
C ALA A 79 4.01 -18.51 -3.95
N ALA A 80 4.50 -19.64 -3.51
CA ALA A 80 5.78 -20.21 -3.94
C ALA A 80 5.87 -20.40 -5.47
N ASP A 81 4.75 -20.63 -6.14
CA ASP A 81 4.66 -20.74 -7.61
C ASP A 81 4.63 -19.37 -8.32
N ARG A 82 4.57 -18.27 -7.56
CA ARG A 82 4.57 -16.88 -8.01
C ARG A 82 3.41 -16.47 -8.93
N HIS A 83 2.35 -17.27 -9.00
CA HIS A 83 1.18 -16.98 -9.84
C HIS A 83 -0.01 -16.48 -9.05
N ASP A 84 0.06 -16.55 -7.71
CA ASP A 84 -0.99 -16.15 -6.81
C ASP A 84 -0.45 -15.40 -5.58
N ILE A 85 -1.36 -14.84 -4.76
CA ILE A 85 -1.04 -14.31 -3.43
C ILE A 85 -0.76 -15.47 -2.48
N LEU A 86 -0.24 -15.17 -1.29
CA LEU A 86 -0.07 -16.17 -0.24
C LEU A 86 -1.39 -16.92 0.03
N GLY A 87 -1.30 -18.21 0.33
CA GLY A 87 -2.41 -18.94 0.91
C GLY A 87 -2.67 -18.52 2.36
N PRO A 88 -3.81 -18.95 2.97
CA PRO A 88 -4.13 -18.54 4.34
C PRO A 88 -3.05 -18.94 5.35
N GLU A 89 -2.56 -20.17 5.31
CA GLU A 89 -1.48 -20.64 6.20
C GLU A 89 -0.17 -19.86 6.01
N GLU A 90 0.19 -19.55 4.75
CA GLU A 90 1.38 -18.75 4.43
C GLU A 90 1.21 -17.29 4.89
N MET A 91 0.00 -16.74 4.80
CA MET A 91 -0.31 -15.41 5.29
C MET A 91 -0.27 -15.34 6.83
N GLU A 92 -0.78 -16.35 7.54
CA GLU A 92 -0.65 -16.46 9.00
C GLU A 92 0.83 -16.53 9.42
N GLU A 93 1.64 -17.32 8.69
CA GLU A 93 3.07 -17.41 8.93
C GLU A 93 3.79 -16.08 8.68
N PHE A 94 3.46 -15.37 7.61
CA PHE A 94 3.99 -14.06 7.29
C PHE A 94 3.63 -13.04 8.39
N LEU A 95 2.37 -12.94 8.78
CA LEU A 95 1.92 -12.03 9.83
C LEU A 95 2.61 -12.33 11.17
N GLY A 96 2.67 -13.61 11.56
CA GLY A 96 3.38 -14.03 12.77
C GLY A 96 4.87 -13.69 12.73
N SER A 97 5.52 -13.77 11.57
CA SER A 97 6.93 -13.38 11.40
C SER A 97 7.15 -11.87 11.55
N CYS A 98 6.16 -11.07 11.20
CA CYS A 98 6.15 -9.62 11.41
C CYS A 98 5.74 -9.21 12.85
N GLY A 99 5.50 -10.19 13.76
CA GLY A 99 5.05 -9.91 15.12
C GLY A 99 3.62 -9.39 15.19
N ILE A 100 2.74 -9.84 14.28
CA ILE A 100 1.35 -9.39 14.14
C ILE A 100 0.43 -10.50 14.64
N THR A 101 -0.51 -10.15 15.52
CA THR A 101 -1.64 -10.96 15.97
C THR A 101 -2.93 -10.42 15.38
N ALA A 102 -4.06 -11.09 15.61
CA ALA A 102 -5.38 -10.62 15.14
C ALA A 102 -5.81 -9.28 15.76
N ASP A 103 -5.28 -8.92 16.93
CA ASP A 103 -5.60 -7.67 17.63
C ASP A 103 -4.66 -6.51 17.25
N THR A 104 -3.62 -6.76 16.44
CA THR A 104 -2.65 -5.74 16.04
C THR A 104 -3.23 -4.83 14.95
N THR A 105 -3.19 -3.52 15.14
CA THR A 105 -3.41 -2.55 14.06
C THR A 105 -2.21 -2.53 13.12
N VAL A 106 -2.41 -2.81 11.85
CA VAL A 106 -1.34 -2.82 10.83
C VAL A 106 -1.41 -1.55 9.98
N VAL A 107 -0.30 -0.81 9.93
CA VAL A 107 -0.14 0.32 9.01
C VAL A 107 0.81 -0.10 7.90
N VAL A 108 0.44 0.12 6.65
CA VAL A 108 1.28 -0.20 5.49
C VAL A 108 1.66 1.08 4.75
N TYR A 109 2.89 1.15 4.28
CA TYR A 109 3.36 2.20 3.39
C TYR A 109 4.48 1.69 2.48
N GLY A 110 4.87 2.45 1.48
CA GLY A 110 5.97 2.07 0.59
C GLY A 110 6.28 3.15 -0.44
N ASP A 111 7.20 2.83 -1.33
CA ASP A 111 7.60 3.67 -2.45
C ASP A 111 6.55 3.72 -3.56
N ASN A 112 6.83 4.51 -4.61
CA ASN A 112 5.92 4.69 -5.75
C ASN A 112 4.48 4.98 -5.31
N SER A 113 4.30 5.91 -4.35
CA SER A 113 3.00 6.32 -3.82
C SER A 113 2.17 5.14 -3.31
N ASN A 114 2.77 4.27 -2.52
CA ASN A 114 2.12 3.12 -1.90
C ASN A 114 1.69 1.99 -2.85
N TRP A 115 2.30 1.85 -4.01
CA TRP A 115 1.84 0.86 -5.00
C TRP A 115 1.72 -0.56 -4.43
N PHE A 116 2.79 -1.10 -3.85
CA PHE A 116 2.74 -2.44 -3.24
C PHE A 116 2.22 -2.45 -1.80
N ALA A 117 2.25 -1.33 -1.09
CA ALA A 117 1.55 -1.20 0.18
C ALA A 117 0.03 -1.38 0.01
N ALA A 118 -0.55 -0.79 -1.05
CA ALA A 118 -1.96 -1.01 -1.40
C ALA A 118 -2.26 -2.48 -1.77
N HIS A 119 -1.30 -3.20 -2.35
CA HIS A 119 -1.44 -4.63 -2.63
C HIS A 119 -1.48 -5.47 -1.34
N LEU A 120 -0.63 -5.17 -0.35
CA LEU A 120 -0.68 -5.83 0.95
C LEU A 120 -1.97 -5.47 1.71
N TYR A 121 -2.37 -4.19 1.70
CA TYR A 121 -3.64 -3.75 2.26
C TYR A 121 -4.81 -4.57 1.70
N TRP A 122 -4.86 -4.76 0.38
CA TRP A 122 -5.89 -5.57 -0.28
C TRP A 122 -5.84 -7.03 0.17
N GLN A 123 -4.66 -7.66 0.27
CA GLN A 123 -4.54 -9.04 0.76
C GLN A 123 -5.05 -9.19 2.20
N LEU A 124 -4.64 -8.28 3.10
CA LEU A 124 -5.10 -8.29 4.49
C LEU A 124 -6.62 -8.06 4.60
N THR A 125 -7.17 -7.17 3.77
CA THR A 125 -8.62 -6.97 3.67
C THR A 125 -9.33 -8.22 3.16
N TYR A 126 -8.79 -8.87 2.13
CA TYR A 126 -9.34 -10.12 1.59
C TYR A 126 -9.41 -11.22 2.64
N TYR A 127 -8.35 -11.40 3.40
CA TYR A 127 -8.31 -12.38 4.49
C TYR A 127 -9.09 -11.96 5.73
N GLY A 128 -9.39 -10.69 5.88
CA GLY A 128 -10.20 -10.17 6.99
C GLY A 128 -9.39 -9.85 8.23
N HIS A 129 -8.13 -9.43 8.08
CA HIS A 129 -7.42 -8.83 9.21
C HIS A 129 -8.21 -7.60 9.71
N PRO A 130 -8.51 -7.50 11.03
CA PRO A 130 -9.52 -6.57 11.53
C PRO A 130 -9.19 -5.09 11.34
N ASP A 131 -7.92 -4.69 11.46
CA ASP A 131 -7.51 -3.28 11.39
C ASP A 131 -6.22 -3.12 10.57
N VAL A 132 -6.40 -2.82 9.29
CA VAL A 132 -5.31 -2.50 8.36
C VAL A 132 -5.52 -1.12 7.76
N ARG A 133 -4.48 -0.28 7.73
CA ARG A 133 -4.52 1.11 7.28
C ARG A 133 -3.35 1.42 6.35
N ILE A 134 -3.53 2.39 5.46
CA ILE A 134 -2.45 2.89 4.60
C ILE A 134 -1.98 4.25 5.12
N MET A 135 -0.67 4.49 5.22
CA MET A 135 -0.12 5.82 5.46
C MET A 135 -0.18 6.65 4.18
N ASP A 136 -0.94 7.75 4.21
CA ASP A 136 -1.12 8.63 3.05
C ASP A 136 0.19 9.29 2.61
N GLY A 137 0.51 9.24 1.33
CA GLY A 137 1.73 9.79 0.73
C GLY A 137 2.92 8.85 0.66
N GLY A 138 2.88 7.72 1.39
CA GLY A 138 3.93 6.71 1.32
C GLY A 138 5.31 7.20 1.75
N ARG A 139 6.34 6.48 1.28
CA ARG A 139 7.74 6.71 1.62
C ARG A 139 8.23 8.09 1.17
N GLU A 140 7.91 8.49 -0.06
CA GLU A 140 8.38 9.76 -0.62
C GLU A 140 7.87 10.93 0.21
N TYR A 141 6.58 10.94 0.55
CA TYR A 141 6.03 12.01 1.37
C TYR A 141 6.67 12.05 2.76
N TRP A 142 6.88 10.86 3.38
CA TRP A 142 7.54 10.74 4.69
C TRP A 142 8.94 11.37 4.68
N THR A 143 9.77 10.99 3.70
CA THR A 143 11.15 11.46 3.61
C THR A 143 11.27 12.91 3.19
N ASP A 144 10.47 13.34 2.20
CA ASP A 144 10.52 14.70 1.63
C ASP A 144 10.04 15.77 2.63
N ASN A 145 9.17 15.39 3.58
CA ASN A 145 8.68 16.28 4.61
C ASN A 145 9.49 16.18 5.92
N GLY A 146 10.58 15.41 5.92
CA GLY A 146 11.54 15.38 7.03
C GLY A 146 11.03 14.67 8.28
N TYR A 147 10.13 13.70 8.13
CA TYR A 147 9.74 12.80 9.21
C TYR A 147 10.94 11.93 9.65
N PRO A 148 10.95 11.43 10.90
CA PRO A 148 12.05 10.63 11.41
C PRO A 148 12.31 9.37 10.57
N THR A 149 13.58 9.09 10.30
CA THR A 149 14.02 7.85 9.65
C THR A 149 15.12 7.18 10.45
N THR A 150 15.20 5.85 10.37
CA THR A 150 16.30 5.04 10.88
C THR A 150 16.79 4.06 9.83
N THR A 151 18.01 3.58 10.01
CA THR A 151 18.57 2.44 9.24
C THR A 151 18.73 1.21 10.12
N ASP A 152 18.27 1.27 11.37
CA ASP A 152 18.33 0.14 12.30
C ASP A 152 17.29 -0.90 11.85
N PRO A 153 17.72 -2.12 11.52
CA PRO A 153 16.78 -3.15 11.03
C PRO A 153 15.80 -3.54 12.13
N VAL A 154 14.55 -3.76 11.75
CA VAL A 154 13.47 -4.19 12.64
C VAL A 154 13.20 -5.68 12.39
N ASP A 155 13.49 -6.49 13.42
CA ASP A 155 13.24 -7.95 13.42
C ASP A 155 12.40 -8.28 14.67
N PRO A 156 11.06 -8.17 14.57
CA PRO A 156 10.20 -8.35 15.72
C PRO A 156 10.20 -9.82 16.20
N PRO A 157 9.97 -10.05 17.49
CA PRO A 157 9.76 -11.41 17.99
C PRO A 157 8.62 -12.10 17.22
N ARG A 158 8.89 -13.30 16.70
CA ARG A 158 7.85 -14.10 16.04
C ARG A 158 6.74 -14.45 17.02
N VAL A 159 5.51 -14.26 16.59
CA VAL A 159 4.29 -14.65 17.31
C VAL A 159 3.49 -15.68 16.51
N GLU A 160 2.53 -16.34 17.14
CA GLU A 160 1.50 -17.11 16.44
C GLU A 160 0.36 -16.15 16.08
N TYR A 161 -0.04 -16.12 14.79
CA TYR A 161 -1.23 -15.37 14.41
C TYR A 161 -2.47 -16.11 14.91
N ASP A 162 -3.23 -15.51 15.79
CA ASP A 162 -4.35 -16.14 16.51
C ASP A 162 -5.72 -15.85 15.86
N GLY A 163 -5.74 -15.23 14.68
CA GLY A 163 -6.92 -15.03 13.85
C GLY A 163 -7.24 -16.25 12.98
N THR A 164 -8.34 -16.16 12.23
CA THR A 164 -8.75 -17.17 11.25
C THR A 164 -8.81 -16.55 9.87
N LEU A 165 -7.96 -16.99 8.94
CA LEU A 165 -7.86 -16.50 7.57
C LEU A 165 -8.47 -17.45 6.53
N ASP A 166 -8.91 -18.65 6.93
CA ASP A 166 -9.58 -19.64 6.07
C ASP A 166 -10.98 -20.01 6.61
N PRO A 167 -12.06 -19.79 5.84
CA PRO A 167 -12.06 -19.15 4.51
C PRO A 167 -11.83 -17.65 4.60
N PRO A 168 -11.37 -17.00 3.50
CA PRO A 168 -11.22 -15.55 3.46
C PRO A 168 -12.51 -14.84 3.87
N ALA A 169 -12.40 -13.83 4.74
CA ALA A 169 -13.56 -13.14 5.28
C ALA A 169 -14.27 -12.25 4.26
N ARG A 170 -13.54 -11.76 3.25
CA ARG A 170 -14.06 -10.87 2.21
C ARG A 170 -13.75 -11.36 0.79
N PRO A 171 -14.31 -12.53 0.39
CA PRO A 171 -14.07 -13.10 -0.92
C PRO A 171 -14.54 -12.18 -2.07
N GLU A 172 -15.49 -11.28 -1.82
CA GLU A 172 -16.05 -10.36 -2.81
C GLU A 172 -15.05 -9.30 -3.31
N VAL A 173 -13.94 -9.06 -2.59
CA VAL A 173 -12.91 -8.10 -3.04
C VAL A 173 -11.90 -8.72 -4.00
N ARG A 174 -12.10 -10.00 -4.37
CA ARG A 174 -11.26 -10.71 -5.32
C ARG A 174 -12.12 -11.40 -6.38
N ALA A 175 -11.82 -11.19 -7.66
CA ALA A 175 -12.48 -11.86 -8.77
C ALA A 175 -11.52 -12.82 -9.47
N TYR A 176 -11.98 -14.05 -9.73
CA TYR A 176 -11.23 -15.04 -10.50
C TYR A 176 -11.58 -14.98 -11.98
N ARG A 177 -10.70 -15.55 -12.81
CA ARG A 177 -10.82 -15.55 -14.26
C ARG A 177 -12.21 -15.98 -14.77
N GLU A 178 -12.78 -17.02 -14.18
CA GLU A 178 -14.08 -17.57 -14.62
C GLU A 178 -15.23 -16.61 -14.28
N GLU A 179 -15.15 -15.90 -13.17
CA GLU A 179 -16.12 -14.86 -12.79
C GLU A 179 -16.03 -13.67 -13.73
N VAL A 180 -14.80 -13.20 -14.01
CA VAL A 180 -14.58 -12.13 -15.00
C VAL A 180 -15.13 -12.52 -16.38
N LEU A 181 -14.88 -13.77 -16.83
CA LEU A 181 -15.40 -14.25 -18.12
C LEU A 181 -16.93 -14.30 -18.15
N ALA A 182 -17.58 -14.63 -17.03
CA ALA A 182 -19.03 -14.70 -16.93
C ALA A 182 -19.72 -13.32 -16.99
N THR A 183 -19.00 -12.24 -16.65
CA THR A 183 -19.53 -10.88 -16.65
C THR A 183 -19.20 -10.09 -17.92
N LEU A 184 -18.46 -10.68 -18.88
CA LEU A 184 -18.17 -10.01 -20.16
C LEU A 184 -19.46 -9.73 -20.95
N GLY A 185 -19.64 -8.47 -21.33
CA GLY A 185 -20.81 -8.02 -22.10
C GLY A 185 -22.07 -7.78 -21.25
N THR A 186 -21.95 -7.78 -19.94
CA THR A 186 -22.97 -7.26 -19.01
C THR A 186 -22.71 -5.79 -18.69
N ASP A 187 -23.49 -5.20 -17.78
CA ASP A 187 -23.32 -3.82 -17.31
C ASP A 187 -22.17 -3.65 -16.30
N THR A 188 -21.44 -4.73 -15.99
CA THR A 188 -20.28 -4.68 -15.09
C THR A 188 -19.16 -3.82 -15.68
N ALA A 189 -18.74 -2.77 -14.96
CA ALA A 189 -17.63 -1.94 -15.35
C ALA A 189 -16.29 -2.65 -15.05
N PHE A 190 -15.44 -2.75 -16.08
CA PHE A 190 -14.06 -3.20 -15.93
C PHE A 190 -13.12 -2.01 -15.97
N ILE A 191 -12.27 -1.88 -14.95
CA ILE A 191 -11.27 -0.82 -14.85
C ILE A 191 -9.88 -1.46 -14.96
N ASP A 192 -9.11 -1.05 -15.95
CA ASP A 192 -7.71 -1.45 -16.10
C ASP A 192 -6.81 -0.32 -15.58
N VAL A 193 -6.12 -0.57 -14.49
CA VAL A 193 -5.29 0.43 -13.81
C VAL A 193 -3.83 0.48 -14.29
N ARG A 194 -3.47 -0.36 -15.28
CA ARG A 194 -2.12 -0.41 -15.84
C ARG A 194 -1.80 0.81 -16.70
N LEU A 195 -0.53 0.93 -17.09
CA LEU A 195 -0.09 1.97 -18.03
C LEU A 195 -0.94 1.97 -19.31
N PRO A 196 -1.23 3.15 -19.90
CA PRO A 196 -1.96 3.23 -21.17
C PRO A 196 -1.30 2.42 -22.31
N GLU A 197 0.02 2.28 -22.30
CA GLU A 197 0.78 1.47 -23.28
C GLU A 197 0.52 -0.02 -23.10
N GLU A 198 0.40 -0.52 -21.86
CA GLU A 198 0.01 -1.90 -21.58
C GLU A 198 -1.43 -2.16 -22.00
N PHE A 199 -2.33 -1.22 -21.67
CA PHE A 199 -3.73 -1.27 -22.05
C PHE A 199 -3.90 -1.37 -23.58
N ARG A 200 -3.15 -0.56 -24.34
CA ARG A 200 -3.18 -0.62 -25.81
C ARG A 200 -2.42 -1.81 -26.41
N GLY A 201 -1.67 -2.55 -25.58
CA GLY A 201 -0.89 -3.71 -26.01
C GLY A 201 0.43 -3.37 -26.71
N GLU A 202 0.92 -2.14 -26.54
CA GLU A 202 2.20 -1.67 -27.09
C GLU A 202 3.38 -2.25 -26.30
N ILE A 203 3.18 -2.46 -25.00
CA ILE A 203 4.11 -3.15 -24.09
C ILE A 203 3.33 -4.20 -23.27
N THR A 204 4.03 -5.17 -22.70
CA THR A 204 3.44 -6.21 -21.85
C THR A 204 3.82 -6.09 -20.38
N LYS A 205 4.73 -5.18 -20.05
CA LYS A 205 5.17 -4.90 -18.67
C LYS A 205 5.64 -3.45 -18.53
N PRO A 206 5.54 -2.87 -17.34
CA PRO A 206 6.07 -1.53 -17.07
C PRO A 206 7.60 -1.50 -17.18
N PRO A 207 8.20 -0.36 -17.56
CA PRO A 207 9.65 -0.20 -17.54
C PRO A 207 10.25 -0.44 -16.15
N GLY A 208 11.34 -1.19 -16.08
CA GLY A 208 12.06 -1.45 -14.83
C GLY A 208 11.46 -2.56 -13.95
N ILE A 209 10.32 -3.11 -14.31
CA ILE A 209 9.68 -4.24 -13.61
C ILE A 209 9.75 -5.49 -14.49
N ASP A 210 10.13 -6.62 -13.89
CA ASP A 210 10.29 -7.89 -14.62
C ASP A 210 9.02 -8.75 -14.62
N GLU A 211 7.90 -8.16 -14.19
CA GLU A 211 6.58 -8.74 -14.12
C GLU A 211 5.68 -8.11 -15.18
N GLY A 212 4.85 -8.92 -15.84
CA GLY A 212 3.95 -8.43 -16.88
C GLY A 212 3.02 -9.48 -17.44
N ALA A 213 2.17 -9.05 -18.35
CA ALA A 213 1.23 -9.94 -19.03
C ALA A 213 1.91 -10.77 -20.10
N MET A 214 1.46 -12.01 -20.30
CA MET A 214 1.92 -12.86 -21.40
C MET A 214 1.44 -12.38 -22.77
N ARG A 215 0.44 -11.50 -22.82
CA ARG A 215 -0.16 -10.95 -24.05
C ARG A 215 -0.46 -9.47 -23.84
N GLY A 216 -0.22 -8.67 -24.87
CA GLY A 216 -0.61 -7.25 -24.88
C GLY A 216 -2.12 -7.04 -25.00
N GLY A 217 -2.59 -5.88 -24.59
CA GLY A 217 -3.99 -5.47 -24.64
C GLY A 217 -4.70 -5.58 -23.30
N HIS A 218 -6.03 -5.50 -23.32
CA HIS A 218 -6.88 -5.41 -22.15
C HIS A 218 -8.09 -6.34 -22.24
N ILE A 219 -8.84 -6.47 -21.16
CA ILE A 219 -10.13 -7.19 -21.12
C ILE A 219 -11.15 -6.44 -21.99
N PRO A 220 -11.87 -7.11 -22.92
CA PRO A 220 -12.86 -6.47 -23.75
C PRO A 220 -13.89 -5.67 -22.93
N GLY A 221 -14.06 -4.38 -23.25
CA GLY A 221 -14.96 -3.47 -22.54
C GLY A 221 -14.33 -2.76 -21.34
N ALA A 222 -13.08 -3.04 -21.00
CA ALA A 222 -12.41 -2.33 -19.92
C ALA A 222 -12.10 -0.87 -20.29
N THR A 223 -12.21 -0.01 -19.30
CA THR A 223 -11.79 1.41 -19.34
C THR A 223 -10.43 1.55 -18.65
N ASN A 224 -9.49 2.24 -19.29
CA ASN A 224 -8.21 2.51 -18.65
C ASN A 224 -8.32 3.72 -17.71
N VAL A 225 -7.99 3.49 -16.45
CA VAL A 225 -7.77 4.54 -15.43
C VAL A 225 -6.43 4.23 -14.78
N PHE A 226 -5.36 4.82 -15.28
CA PHE A 226 -4.02 4.55 -14.76
C PHE A 226 -3.96 4.84 -13.26
N TRP A 227 -3.44 3.90 -12.47
CA TRP A 227 -3.48 3.98 -11.00
C TRP A 227 -2.91 5.31 -10.45
N ALA A 228 -1.87 5.88 -11.07
CA ALA A 228 -1.28 7.14 -10.64
C ALA A 228 -2.20 8.35 -10.84
N GLU A 229 -3.27 8.23 -11.62
CA GLU A 229 -4.29 9.28 -11.72
C GLU A 229 -5.09 9.48 -10.43
N ASN A 230 -5.00 8.53 -9.49
CA ASN A 230 -5.63 8.64 -8.17
C ASN A 230 -4.73 9.37 -7.15
N ILE A 231 -3.51 9.72 -7.54
CA ILE A 231 -2.47 10.26 -6.68
C ILE A 231 -2.25 11.73 -7.00
N ARG A 232 -1.98 12.54 -5.97
CA ARG A 232 -1.54 13.92 -6.07
C ARG A 232 -0.05 14.02 -6.38
N PRO A 233 0.46 15.15 -6.85
CA PRO A 233 1.89 15.34 -7.14
C PRO A 233 2.81 15.12 -5.93
N ASP A 234 2.30 15.20 -4.71
CA ASP A 234 3.03 14.99 -3.47
C ASP A 234 2.99 13.53 -2.97
N GLY A 235 2.43 12.61 -3.75
CA GLY A 235 2.34 11.19 -3.42
C GLY A 235 1.11 10.78 -2.62
N ARG A 236 0.32 11.75 -2.11
CA ARG A 236 -0.91 11.46 -1.37
C ARG A 236 -2.07 11.12 -2.29
N PHE A 237 -3.05 10.39 -1.77
CA PHE A 237 -4.28 10.15 -2.49
C PHE A 237 -5.04 11.45 -2.77
N LYS A 238 -5.71 11.53 -3.91
CA LYS A 238 -6.69 12.57 -4.21
C LYS A 238 -7.84 12.50 -3.22
N GLN A 239 -8.48 13.64 -2.92
CA GLN A 239 -9.66 13.62 -2.07
C GLN A 239 -10.84 12.90 -2.77
N PRO A 240 -11.83 12.40 -2.01
CA PRO A 240 -12.94 11.62 -2.56
C PRO A 240 -13.66 12.30 -3.74
N ASP A 241 -13.83 13.61 -3.71
CA ASP A 241 -14.48 14.35 -4.81
C ASP A 241 -13.58 14.38 -6.06
N GLU A 242 -12.26 14.56 -5.90
CA GLU A 242 -11.31 14.50 -7.00
C GLU A 242 -11.23 13.09 -7.61
N LEU A 243 -11.29 12.04 -6.77
CA LEU A 243 -11.36 10.65 -7.25
C LEU A 243 -12.64 10.40 -8.03
N ARG A 244 -13.78 10.84 -7.53
CA ARG A 244 -15.06 10.71 -8.23
C ARG A 244 -14.98 11.31 -9.64
N GLU A 245 -14.40 12.51 -9.80
CA GLU A 245 -14.21 13.14 -11.11
C GLU A 245 -13.34 12.30 -12.04
N VAL A 246 -12.28 11.64 -11.52
CA VAL A 246 -11.41 10.76 -12.32
C VAL A 246 -12.21 9.63 -12.96
N TYR A 247 -13.13 9.00 -12.24
CA TYR A 247 -13.92 7.86 -12.71
C TYR A 247 -15.14 8.30 -13.51
N GLU A 248 -15.93 9.27 -13.04
CA GLU A 248 -17.14 9.76 -13.69
C GLU A 248 -16.85 10.40 -15.05
N SER A 249 -15.72 11.10 -15.21
CA SER A 249 -15.30 11.64 -16.52
C SER A 249 -15.10 10.58 -17.60
N ARG A 250 -15.01 9.29 -17.19
CA ARG A 250 -14.88 8.13 -18.08
C ARG A 250 -16.15 7.29 -18.16
N GLY A 251 -17.25 7.79 -17.61
CA GLY A 251 -18.54 7.09 -17.59
C GLY A 251 -18.60 5.94 -16.60
N ILE A 252 -17.74 5.94 -15.58
CA ILE A 252 -17.77 4.97 -14.50
C ILE A 252 -18.48 5.64 -13.33
N GLU A 253 -19.69 5.18 -13.04
CA GLU A 253 -20.49 5.66 -11.91
C GLU A 253 -20.49 4.58 -10.82
N ARG A 254 -20.63 5.02 -9.56
CA ARG A 254 -20.85 4.12 -8.44
C ARG A 254 -22.34 3.81 -8.38
N ASP A 255 -22.69 2.53 -8.31
CA ASP A 255 -24.05 2.14 -7.92
C ASP A 255 -24.26 2.51 -6.44
N ASP A 256 -25.25 3.35 -6.18
CA ASP A 256 -25.65 3.79 -4.83
C ASP A 256 -26.56 2.75 -4.14
N ASP A 257 -26.20 1.45 -4.15
CA ASP A 257 -26.92 0.40 -3.43
C ASP A 257 -26.31 0.08 -2.06
#